data_048c8b84d901273cb71666fcdd069379
#
_entry.id   048c8b84d901273cb71666fcdd069379
#
_cell.length_a   1.000
_cell.length_b   1.000
_cell.length_c   1.000
_cell.angle_alpha   90.00
_cell.angle_beta   90.00
_cell.angle_gamma   90.00
#
_symmetry.space_group_name_H-M   'P 1'
#
loop_
_entity.id
_entity.type
_entity.pdbx_description
1 polymer ?
#
loop_
_entity_poly.entity_id
_entity_poly.type
_entity_poly.pdbx_seq_one_letter_code
_entity_poly.pdbx_strand_id
1 'polypeptide(L)'
;MRVAAADIGTNSTRLLIADVGSDGSVAELRRVLEITRLGEGVDASGSLGEAPMGRVTDTLTRYSAHARELSAERSLAVATSAVRDAANRDDFVARVPATGFEPRLLTGEQEAATTFAGVCSRAPGGEAVAADGTLVVDVGGGSTELVLGAAGGVAWSRSLQAGCVRMTERVLGEDVVGHTELAACAAIIRGLLEVVPDEVVTATRRAIAVAGTATTLAAIQHGGYDAEAVHGARITREETRALEHRLAAMTLEERRTVPGLEPARAPVIVAGLVVLGSVLDRFGLAEAIVSERDILHGAALLAAGSG
;
A
#
# COMPACT_ATOMS: atom_id res chain seq x y z
N MET A 1 -8.82 -23.39 -2.04
CA MET A 1 -7.46 -23.58 -1.48
C MET A 1 -7.23 -22.56 -0.38
N ARG A 2 -6.70 -23.00 0.76
CA ARG A 2 -6.32 -22.08 1.84
C ARG A 2 -4.88 -21.64 1.68
N VAL A 3 -4.64 -20.32 1.69
CA VAL A 3 -3.30 -19.75 1.47
C VAL A 3 -2.96 -18.72 2.55
N ALA A 4 -1.67 -18.56 2.81
CA ALA A 4 -1.11 -17.46 3.58
C ALA A 4 -0.31 -16.56 2.63
N ALA A 5 -0.73 -15.32 2.48
CA ALA A 5 -0.05 -14.31 1.69
C ALA A 5 0.55 -13.25 2.61
N ALA A 6 1.85 -13.03 2.53
CA ALA A 6 2.52 -11.95 3.22
C ALA A 6 2.96 -10.88 2.21
N ASP A 7 2.83 -9.60 2.59
CA ASP A 7 3.34 -8.46 1.86
C ASP A 7 4.46 -7.81 2.68
N ILE A 8 5.67 -7.84 2.13
CA ILE A 8 6.87 -7.22 2.71
C ILE A 8 7.02 -5.83 2.09
N GLY A 9 6.35 -4.86 2.71
CA GLY A 9 6.38 -3.47 2.27
C GLY A 9 7.51 -2.66 2.92
N THR A 10 7.69 -1.43 2.45
CA THR A 10 8.69 -0.48 2.95
C THR A 10 8.46 -0.11 4.41
N ASN A 11 7.22 0.12 4.82
CA ASN A 11 6.85 0.55 6.17
C ASN A 11 6.33 -0.60 7.05
N SER A 12 5.60 -1.53 6.47
CA SER A 12 4.89 -2.59 7.20
C SER A 12 5.06 -3.94 6.54
N THR A 13 5.00 -5.01 7.35
CA THR A 13 4.83 -6.39 6.88
C THR A 13 3.44 -6.84 7.26
N ARG A 14 2.68 -7.36 6.30
CA ARG A 14 1.27 -7.71 6.47
C ARG A 14 1.05 -9.17 6.12
N LEU A 15 0.04 -9.78 6.74
CA LEU A 15 -0.38 -11.15 6.48
C LEU A 15 -1.88 -11.18 6.18
N LEU A 16 -2.25 -11.96 5.18
CA LEU A 16 -3.61 -12.41 4.92
C LEU A 16 -3.62 -13.93 4.85
N ILE A 17 -4.45 -14.57 5.66
CA ILE A 17 -4.79 -16.00 5.49
C ILE A 17 -6.22 -16.03 4.97
N ALA A 18 -6.41 -16.69 3.83
CA ALA A 18 -7.70 -16.68 3.14
C ALA A 18 -7.97 -18.01 2.44
N ASP A 19 -9.24 -18.33 2.28
CA ASP A 19 -9.72 -19.36 1.37
C ASP A 19 -9.98 -18.74 -0.01
N VAL A 20 -9.25 -19.20 -1.01
CA VAL A 20 -9.36 -18.76 -2.41
C VAL A 20 -10.21 -19.78 -3.16
N GLY A 21 -11.33 -19.32 -3.69
CA GLY A 21 -12.24 -20.11 -4.53
C GLY A 21 -11.69 -20.29 -5.95
N SER A 22 -12.17 -21.34 -6.64
CA SER A 22 -11.86 -21.57 -8.06
C SER A 22 -12.42 -20.47 -8.99
N ASP A 23 -13.36 -19.69 -8.50
CA ASP A 23 -13.96 -18.53 -9.18
C ASP A 23 -13.22 -17.21 -8.89
N GLY A 24 -12.05 -17.26 -8.25
CA GLY A 24 -11.26 -16.09 -7.88
C GLY A 24 -11.81 -15.32 -6.68
N SER A 25 -12.80 -15.84 -5.96
CA SER A 25 -13.25 -15.23 -4.71
C SER A 25 -12.22 -15.44 -3.60
N VAL A 26 -12.10 -14.44 -2.70
CA VAL A 26 -11.17 -14.47 -1.56
C VAL A 26 -11.97 -14.23 -0.28
N ALA A 27 -12.04 -15.27 0.56
CA ALA A 27 -12.64 -15.22 1.89
C ALA A 27 -11.55 -15.04 2.95
N GLU A 28 -11.49 -13.89 3.59
CA GLU A 28 -10.52 -13.61 4.64
C GLU A 28 -10.81 -14.46 5.89
N LEU A 29 -9.79 -15.07 6.45
CA LEU A 29 -9.84 -15.81 7.71
C LEU A 29 -9.08 -15.09 8.83
N ARG A 30 -7.93 -14.50 8.48
CA ARG A 30 -7.10 -13.74 9.41
C ARG A 30 -6.30 -12.68 8.65
N ARG A 31 -6.29 -11.47 9.18
CA ARG A 31 -5.44 -10.37 8.71
C ARG A 31 -4.59 -9.84 9.86
N VAL A 32 -3.30 -9.64 9.63
CA VAL A 32 -2.36 -9.10 10.62
C VAL A 32 -1.49 -8.04 9.95
N LEU A 33 -1.16 -6.99 10.70
CA LEU A 33 -0.24 -5.94 10.26
C LEU A 33 0.77 -5.66 11.35
N GLU A 34 2.06 -5.59 10.98
CA GLU A 34 3.13 -5.12 11.86
C GLU A 34 3.96 -4.03 11.16
N ILE A 35 4.28 -2.97 11.88
CA ILE A 35 5.14 -1.89 11.36
C ILE A 35 6.60 -2.31 11.56
N THR A 36 7.23 -2.77 10.49
CA THR A 36 8.59 -3.32 10.49
C THR A 36 9.65 -2.33 10.01
N ARG A 37 9.24 -1.28 9.28
CA ARG A 37 10.11 -0.22 8.74
C ARG A 37 11.31 -0.78 7.98
N LEU A 38 11.08 -1.74 7.08
CA LEU A 38 12.15 -2.35 6.29
C LEU A 38 12.90 -1.32 5.45
N GLY A 39 12.20 -0.30 4.96
CA GLY A 39 12.76 0.75 4.11
C GLY A 39 13.47 1.87 4.86
N GLU A 40 13.57 1.81 6.19
CA GLU A 40 14.27 2.83 7.00
C GLU A 40 15.70 3.03 6.51
N GLY A 41 16.02 4.25 6.06
CA GLY A 41 17.34 4.64 5.57
C GLY A 41 17.76 4.05 4.22
N VAL A 42 16.92 3.28 3.54
CA VAL A 42 17.26 2.69 2.22
C VAL A 42 17.47 3.78 1.17
N ASP A 43 16.69 4.84 1.21
CA ASP A 43 16.80 5.93 0.23
C ASP A 43 18.16 6.64 0.30
N ALA A 44 18.76 6.76 1.49
CA ALA A 44 20.04 7.39 1.71
C ALA A 44 21.23 6.41 1.51
N SER A 45 21.09 5.15 1.95
CA SER A 45 22.18 4.16 1.95
C SER A 45 22.23 3.26 0.71
N GLY A 46 21.09 3.14 0.00
CA GLY A 46 20.91 2.17 -1.09
C GLY A 46 20.85 0.71 -0.61
N SER A 47 20.75 0.45 0.70
CA SER A 47 20.79 -0.91 1.25
C SER A 47 19.83 -1.08 2.43
N LEU A 48 19.30 -2.30 2.59
CA LEU A 48 18.51 -2.69 3.76
C LEU A 48 19.42 -2.82 5.00
N GLY A 49 18.98 -2.25 6.12
CA GLY A 49 19.69 -2.40 7.39
C GLY A 49 19.48 -3.78 8.03
N GLU A 50 20.47 -4.30 8.77
CA GLU A 50 20.36 -5.60 9.45
C GLU A 50 19.21 -5.65 10.47
N ALA A 51 19.04 -4.60 11.28
CA ALA A 51 17.97 -4.56 12.27
C ALA A 51 16.57 -4.57 11.62
N PRO A 52 16.25 -3.73 10.58
CA PRO A 52 15.02 -3.86 9.79
C PRO A 52 14.81 -5.24 9.17
N MET A 53 15.86 -5.85 8.57
CA MET A 53 15.75 -7.20 8.01
C MET A 53 15.40 -8.24 9.09
N GLY A 54 16.03 -8.14 10.26
CA GLY A 54 15.73 -8.99 11.43
C GLY A 54 14.27 -8.84 11.87
N ARG A 55 13.76 -7.61 12.00
CA ARG A 55 12.33 -7.37 12.34
C ARG A 55 11.37 -8.08 11.38
N VAL A 56 11.65 -8.02 10.08
CA VAL A 56 10.81 -8.67 9.06
C VAL A 56 10.88 -10.19 9.17
N THR A 57 12.08 -10.79 9.29
CA THR A 57 12.21 -12.24 9.40
C THR A 57 11.55 -12.79 10.67
N ASP A 58 11.65 -12.08 11.79
CA ASP A 58 10.97 -12.42 13.04
C ASP A 58 9.44 -12.35 12.87
N THR A 59 8.94 -11.31 12.20
CA THR A 59 7.52 -11.14 11.88
C THR A 59 7.01 -12.27 10.99
N LEU A 60 7.72 -12.60 9.90
CA LEU A 60 7.36 -13.71 9.02
C LEU A 60 7.35 -15.06 9.75
N THR A 61 8.27 -15.26 10.69
CA THR A 61 8.30 -16.48 11.53
C THR A 61 7.04 -16.59 12.39
N ARG A 62 6.59 -15.48 13.01
CA ARG A 62 5.30 -15.45 13.73
C ARG A 62 4.12 -15.69 12.78
N TYR A 63 4.14 -15.10 11.58
CA TYR A 63 3.10 -15.30 10.57
C TYR A 63 3.02 -16.75 10.07
N SER A 64 4.16 -17.43 9.96
CA SER A 64 4.20 -18.86 9.64
C SER A 64 3.51 -19.72 10.71
N ALA A 65 3.57 -19.32 11.99
CA ALA A 65 2.81 -20.00 13.05
C ALA A 65 1.30 -19.83 12.84
N HIS A 66 0.82 -18.62 12.48
CA HIS A 66 -0.58 -18.39 12.13
C HIS A 66 -1.02 -19.19 10.89
N ALA A 67 -0.15 -19.28 9.87
CA ALA A 67 -0.43 -20.04 8.66
C ALA A 67 -0.62 -21.54 8.99
N ARG A 68 0.23 -22.11 9.83
CA ARG A 68 0.12 -23.51 10.30
C ARG A 68 -1.11 -23.74 11.17
N GLU A 69 -1.42 -22.83 12.10
CA GLU A 69 -2.61 -22.88 12.96
C GLU A 69 -3.89 -23.02 12.13
N LEU A 70 -3.99 -22.24 11.03
CA LEU A 70 -5.13 -22.25 10.13
C LEU A 70 -4.98 -23.26 8.96
N SER A 71 -3.95 -24.09 8.98
CA SER A 71 -3.72 -25.13 7.96
C SER A 71 -3.63 -24.58 6.53
N ALA A 72 -2.91 -23.46 6.33
CA ALA A 72 -2.64 -22.92 5.00
C ALA A 72 -1.80 -23.93 4.19
N GLU A 73 -2.24 -24.21 2.96
CA GLU A 73 -1.61 -25.17 2.05
C GLU A 73 -0.38 -24.59 1.36
N ARG A 74 -0.37 -23.26 1.17
CA ARG A 74 0.76 -22.50 0.59
C ARG A 74 0.98 -21.21 1.37
N SER A 75 2.25 -20.81 1.46
CA SER A 75 2.67 -19.56 2.10
C SER A 75 3.58 -18.79 1.14
N LEU A 76 3.10 -17.65 0.63
CA LEU A 76 3.82 -16.77 -0.31
C LEU A 76 4.10 -15.43 0.36
N ALA A 77 5.34 -14.95 0.27
CA ALA A 77 5.71 -13.59 0.67
C ALA A 77 6.11 -12.78 -0.57
N VAL A 78 5.31 -11.78 -0.93
CA VAL A 78 5.67 -10.81 -1.95
C VAL A 78 6.50 -9.70 -1.32
N ALA A 79 7.58 -9.28 -1.99
CA ALA A 79 8.45 -8.18 -1.58
C ALA A 79 8.41 -7.09 -2.65
N THR A 80 8.39 -5.83 -2.20
CA THR A 80 8.09 -4.67 -3.05
C THR A 80 9.22 -3.64 -3.04
N SER A 81 8.93 -2.36 -3.17
CA SER A 81 9.83 -1.24 -3.44
C SER A 81 11.12 -1.25 -2.60
N ALA A 82 11.06 -1.34 -1.27
CA ALA A 82 12.27 -1.25 -0.44
C ALA A 82 13.26 -2.38 -0.73
N VAL A 83 12.77 -3.61 -0.95
CA VAL A 83 13.61 -4.75 -1.29
C VAL A 83 14.11 -4.62 -2.72
N ARG A 84 13.25 -4.24 -3.65
CA ARG A 84 13.58 -4.07 -5.07
C ARG A 84 14.71 -3.07 -5.30
N ASP A 85 14.69 -1.96 -4.56
CA ASP A 85 15.61 -0.85 -4.73
C ASP A 85 16.96 -1.06 -3.99
N ALA A 86 17.04 -2.04 -3.09
CA ALA A 86 18.22 -2.28 -2.26
C ALA A 86 19.30 -3.09 -2.98
N ALA A 87 20.58 -2.68 -2.78
CA ALA A 87 21.75 -3.36 -3.33
C ALA A 87 21.94 -4.78 -2.73
N ASN A 88 21.56 -4.97 -1.46
CA ASN A 88 21.66 -6.25 -0.75
C ASN A 88 20.35 -7.05 -0.73
N ARG A 89 19.45 -6.81 -1.71
CA ARG A 89 18.15 -7.49 -1.81
C ARG A 89 18.26 -9.01 -1.85
N ASP A 90 19.26 -9.55 -2.54
CA ASP A 90 19.43 -11.00 -2.72
C ASP A 90 19.77 -11.68 -1.37
N ASP A 91 20.55 -11.01 -0.51
CA ASP A 91 20.86 -11.48 0.84
C ASP A 91 19.59 -11.54 1.71
N PHE A 92 18.74 -10.54 1.59
CA PHE A 92 17.47 -10.52 2.31
C PHE A 92 16.49 -11.59 1.79
N VAL A 93 16.31 -11.68 0.47
CA VAL A 93 15.42 -12.66 -0.16
C VAL A 93 15.83 -14.09 0.21
N ALA A 94 17.12 -14.37 0.28
CA ALA A 94 17.65 -15.67 0.68
C ALA A 94 17.33 -16.07 2.14
N ARG A 95 16.99 -15.11 3.01
CA ARG A 95 16.59 -15.38 4.41
C ARG A 95 15.11 -15.79 4.55
N VAL A 96 14.24 -15.37 3.62
CA VAL A 96 12.79 -15.55 3.71
C VAL A 96 12.36 -17.02 3.76
N PRO A 97 12.93 -17.97 2.96
CA PRO A 97 12.52 -19.37 3.02
C PRO A 97 12.66 -20.01 4.40
N ALA A 98 13.65 -19.61 5.20
CA ALA A 98 13.83 -20.11 6.56
C ALA A 98 12.67 -19.76 7.50
N THR A 99 11.85 -18.76 7.14
CA THR A 99 10.65 -18.37 7.91
C THR A 99 9.42 -19.22 7.57
N GLY A 100 9.47 -20.04 6.51
CA GLY A 100 8.35 -20.85 6.05
C GLY A 100 7.52 -20.23 4.93
N PHE A 101 7.96 -19.10 4.36
CA PHE A 101 7.32 -18.47 3.21
C PHE A 101 8.18 -18.62 1.94
N GLU A 102 7.53 -18.82 0.80
CA GLU A 102 8.16 -18.71 -0.51
C GLU A 102 8.32 -17.22 -0.88
N PRO A 103 9.54 -16.70 -1.12
CA PRO A 103 9.70 -15.31 -1.50
C PRO A 103 9.41 -15.06 -2.97
N ARG A 104 8.75 -13.93 -3.27
CA ARG A 104 8.59 -13.41 -4.63
C ARG A 104 8.86 -11.91 -4.65
N LEU A 105 9.98 -11.52 -5.23
CA LEU A 105 10.27 -10.10 -5.46
C LEU A 105 9.49 -9.63 -6.69
N LEU A 106 8.65 -8.61 -6.51
CA LEU A 106 7.83 -8.05 -7.59
C LEU A 106 8.54 -6.86 -8.26
N THR A 107 8.48 -6.82 -9.60
CA THR A 107 8.73 -5.57 -10.34
C THR A 107 7.60 -4.57 -10.06
N GLY A 108 7.81 -3.28 -10.36
CA GLY A 108 6.73 -2.28 -10.19
C GLY A 108 5.47 -2.61 -11.00
N GLU A 109 5.63 -3.18 -12.20
CA GLU A 109 4.52 -3.63 -13.04
C GLU A 109 3.78 -4.84 -12.43
N GLN A 110 4.53 -5.80 -11.87
CA GLN A 110 3.94 -6.95 -11.18
C GLN A 110 3.24 -6.53 -9.88
N GLU A 111 3.83 -5.61 -9.12
CA GLU A 111 3.22 -5.01 -7.92
C GLU A 111 1.88 -4.35 -8.28
N ALA A 112 1.88 -3.50 -9.30
CA ALA A 112 0.69 -2.84 -9.84
C ALA A 112 -0.40 -3.85 -10.28
N ALA A 113 -0.02 -4.86 -11.06
CA ALA A 113 -0.94 -5.90 -11.53
C ALA A 113 -1.50 -6.74 -10.36
N THR A 114 -0.66 -7.06 -9.37
CA THR A 114 -1.06 -7.82 -8.18
C THR A 114 -2.04 -7.01 -7.32
N THR A 115 -1.76 -5.72 -7.10
CA THR A 115 -2.66 -4.81 -6.38
C THR A 115 -3.99 -4.69 -7.11
N PHE A 116 -3.97 -4.50 -8.43
CA PHE A 116 -5.18 -4.42 -9.24
C PHE A 116 -6.02 -5.69 -9.17
N ALA A 117 -5.41 -6.86 -9.29
CA ALA A 117 -6.09 -8.14 -9.14
C ALA A 117 -6.73 -8.28 -7.74
N GLY A 118 -6.04 -7.83 -6.70
CA GLY A 118 -6.57 -7.78 -5.35
C GLY A 118 -7.79 -6.89 -5.20
N VAL A 119 -7.74 -5.66 -5.73
CA VAL A 119 -8.87 -4.71 -5.71
C VAL A 119 -10.07 -5.27 -6.48
N CYS A 120 -9.84 -5.90 -7.63
CA CYS A 120 -10.90 -6.50 -8.44
C CYS A 120 -11.39 -7.84 -7.91
N SER A 121 -10.71 -8.44 -6.91
CA SER A 121 -11.19 -9.67 -6.27
C SER A 121 -12.49 -9.42 -5.51
N ARG A 122 -13.25 -10.47 -5.28
CA ARG A 122 -14.54 -10.38 -4.59
C ARG A 122 -14.57 -11.29 -3.36
N ALA A 123 -15.41 -10.96 -2.39
CA ALA A 123 -15.81 -11.90 -1.35
C ALA A 123 -16.68 -13.02 -1.97
N PRO A 124 -16.78 -14.20 -1.36
CA PRO A 124 -17.73 -15.22 -1.79
C PRO A 124 -19.15 -14.63 -1.87
N GLY A 125 -19.79 -14.78 -3.04
CA GLY A 125 -21.13 -14.22 -3.29
C GLY A 125 -21.19 -12.70 -3.47
N GLY A 126 -20.07 -11.99 -3.38
CA GLY A 126 -19.98 -10.54 -3.59
C GLY A 126 -19.83 -10.16 -5.07
N GLU A 127 -19.99 -8.89 -5.36
CA GLU A 127 -19.78 -8.33 -6.69
C GLU A 127 -18.30 -7.95 -6.89
N ALA A 128 -17.81 -8.13 -8.11
CA ALA A 128 -16.49 -7.65 -8.49
C ALA A 128 -16.54 -6.13 -8.77
N VAL A 129 -15.44 -5.46 -8.45
CA VAL A 129 -15.29 -4.05 -8.84
C VAL A 129 -15.22 -3.96 -10.36
N ALA A 130 -16.01 -3.05 -10.94
CA ALA A 130 -15.95 -2.80 -12.38
C ALA A 130 -14.60 -2.17 -12.74
N ALA A 131 -13.81 -2.88 -13.55
CA ALA A 131 -12.43 -2.49 -13.88
C ALA A 131 -12.37 -1.27 -14.81
N ASP A 132 -13.30 -1.16 -15.78
CA ASP A 132 -13.25 -0.18 -16.86
C ASP A 132 -13.27 1.27 -16.37
N GLY A 133 -12.26 2.05 -16.73
CA GLY A 133 -12.08 3.44 -16.32
C GLY A 133 -11.81 3.63 -14.82
N THR A 134 -11.45 2.56 -14.09
CA THR A 134 -11.08 2.64 -12.68
C THR A 134 -9.57 2.78 -12.52
N LEU A 135 -9.14 3.87 -11.90
CA LEU A 135 -7.76 4.09 -11.45
C LEU A 135 -7.60 3.51 -10.05
N VAL A 136 -6.73 2.52 -9.88
CA VAL A 136 -6.26 2.09 -8.56
C VAL A 136 -5.04 2.91 -8.18
N VAL A 137 -5.06 3.48 -6.98
CA VAL A 137 -3.99 4.30 -6.40
C VAL A 137 -3.52 3.61 -5.12
N ASP A 138 -2.32 3.05 -5.16
CA ASP A 138 -1.68 2.43 -4.00
C ASP A 138 -0.53 3.33 -3.51
N VAL A 139 -0.76 4.07 -2.42
CA VAL A 139 0.27 4.90 -1.80
C VAL A 139 1.03 4.07 -0.78
N GLY A 140 2.09 3.43 -1.24
CA GLY A 140 2.99 2.64 -0.41
C GLY A 140 4.02 3.47 0.36
N GLY A 141 4.95 2.79 1.03
CA GLY A 141 6.02 3.47 1.78
C GLY A 141 7.12 4.02 0.88
N GLY A 142 7.59 3.25 -0.11
CA GLY A 142 8.69 3.63 -1.02
C GLY A 142 8.22 4.12 -2.37
N SER A 143 7.10 3.60 -2.88
CA SER A 143 6.54 3.92 -4.19
C SER A 143 5.04 4.18 -4.13
N THR A 144 4.49 4.64 -5.24
CA THR A 144 3.05 4.74 -5.47
C THR A 144 2.74 4.09 -6.81
N GLU A 145 1.88 3.09 -6.79
CA GLU A 145 1.40 2.41 -7.98
C GLU A 145 0.11 3.07 -8.47
N LEU A 146 0.09 3.40 -9.76
CA LEU A 146 -1.08 3.88 -10.48
C LEU A 146 -1.45 2.83 -11.53
N VAL A 147 -2.69 2.34 -11.49
CA VAL A 147 -3.16 1.28 -12.38
C VAL A 147 -4.51 1.64 -12.95
N LEU A 148 -4.58 1.88 -14.25
CA LEU A 148 -5.84 2.06 -14.95
C LEU A 148 -6.35 0.71 -15.45
N GLY A 149 -7.57 0.36 -15.05
CA GLY A 149 -8.25 -0.82 -15.51
C GLY A 149 -9.08 -0.60 -16.76
N ALA A 150 -9.25 -1.69 -17.52
CA ALA A 150 -10.20 -1.83 -18.62
C ALA A 150 -10.98 -3.13 -18.49
N ALA A 151 -11.96 -3.37 -19.38
CA ALA A 151 -12.78 -4.57 -19.36
C ALA A 151 -11.99 -5.90 -19.41
N GLY A 152 -10.78 -5.89 -19.98
CA GLY A 152 -9.90 -7.06 -20.09
C GLY A 152 -8.79 -7.15 -19.03
N GLY A 153 -8.76 -6.27 -18.04
CA GLY A 153 -7.71 -6.23 -17.02
C GLY A 153 -6.98 -4.90 -16.94
N VAL A 154 -5.65 -4.90 -16.77
CA VAL A 154 -4.83 -3.69 -16.69
C VAL A 154 -4.65 -3.09 -18.09
N ALA A 155 -5.09 -1.83 -18.28
CA ALA A 155 -4.87 -1.07 -19.51
C ALA A 155 -3.55 -0.30 -19.49
N TRP A 156 -3.19 0.23 -18.33
CA TRP A 156 -1.96 0.98 -18.11
C TRP A 156 -1.55 0.90 -16.64
N SER A 157 -0.26 0.91 -16.38
CA SER A 157 0.26 0.99 -15.02
C SER A 157 1.57 1.74 -14.95
N ARG A 158 1.84 2.34 -13.78
CA ARG A 158 3.10 3.00 -13.46
C ARG A 158 3.38 2.91 -11.97
N SER A 159 4.60 2.55 -11.62
CA SER A 159 5.14 2.73 -10.28
C SER A 159 5.96 4.02 -10.24
N LEU A 160 5.62 4.92 -9.34
CA LEU A 160 6.30 6.20 -9.11
C LEU A 160 7.16 6.08 -7.85
N GLN A 161 8.38 6.61 -7.89
CA GLN A 161 9.28 6.65 -6.73
C GLN A 161 8.87 7.74 -5.73
N ALA A 162 7.62 7.66 -5.27
CA ALA A 162 6.96 8.61 -4.40
C ALA A 162 6.08 7.86 -3.39
N GLY A 163 6.68 7.30 -2.36
CA GLY A 163 5.97 6.68 -1.24
C GLY A 163 6.03 7.56 0.02
N CYS A 164 5.18 7.28 1.00
CA CYS A 164 5.07 8.10 2.21
C CYS A 164 6.35 8.11 3.05
N VAL A 165 7.07 7.01 3.19
CA VAL A 165 8.37 6.95 3.89
C VAL A 165 9.43 7.73 3.11
N ARG A 166 9.56 7.45 1.81
CA ARG A 166 10.54 8.10 0.93
C ARG A 166 10.38 9.62 0.92
N MET A 167 9.16 10.13 0.78
CA MET A 167 8.91 11.58 0.75
C MET A 167 9.10 12.23 2.12
N THR A 168 8.81 11.53 3.20
CA THR A 168 9.13 11.99 4.56
C THR A 168 10.64 12.14 4.76
N GLU A 169 11.42 11.09 4.45
CA GLU A 169 12.89 11.09 4.63
C GLU A 169 13.57 12.12 3.74
N ARG A 170 13.11 12.30 2.49
CA ARG A 170 13.75 13.23 1.52
C ARG A 170 13.40 14.68 1.72
N VAL A 171 12.19 15.00 2.18
CA VAL A 171 11.65 16.36 2.04
C VAL A 171 11.01 16.89 3.31
N LEU A 172 10.11 16.12 3.95
CA LEU A 172 9.23 16.68 4.98
C LEU A 172 9.80 16.57 6.40
N GLY A 173 10.59 15.51 6.69
CA GLY A 173 10.90 15.15 8.08
C GLY A 173 9.69 14.57 8.83
N GLU A 174 9.89 14.25 10.11
CA GLU A 174 8.89 13.53 10.90
C GLU A 174 8.07 14.42 11.87
N ASP A 175 8.46 15.66 12.10
CA ASP A 175 7.82 16.57 13.05
C ASP A 175 6.93 17.61 12.34
N VAL A 176 6.76 18.80 12.89
CA VAL A 176 6.01 19.89 12.25
C VAL A 176 6.54 20.18 10.85
N VAL A 177 5.64 20.22 9.87
CA VAL A 177 5.98 20.43 8.47
C VAL A 177 5.50 21.80 8.02
N GLY A 178 6.40 22.63 7.51
CA GLY A 178 6.08 23.98 7.03
C GLY A 178 5.48 24.01 5.63
N HIS A 179 4.92 25.15 5.26
CA HIS A 179 4.34 25.34 3.92
C HIS A 179 5.37 25.18 2.78
N THR A 180 6.62 25.55 3.03
CA THR A 180 7.71 25.44 2.04
C THR A 180 8.02 23.97 1.73
N GLU A 181 8.12 23.12 2.76
CA GLU A 181 8.38 21.70 2.63
C GLU A 181 7.19 20.99 1.97
N LEU A 182 5.95 21.31 2.35
CA LEU A 182 4.75 20.78 1.69
C LEU A 182 4.73 21.15 0.20
N ALA A 183 5.00 22.42 -0.13
CA ALA A 183 5.02 22.86 -1.51
C ALA A 183 6.14 22.20 -2.33
N ALA A 184 7.32 22.01 -1.74
CA ALA A 184 8.44 21.30 -2.37
C ALA A 184 8.10 19.82 -2.61
N CYS A 185 7.54 19.15 -1.63
CA CYS A 185 7.09 17.75 -1.76
C CYS A 185 6.04 17.61 -2.88
N ALA A 186 5.01 18.46 -2.87
CA ALA A 186 3.98 18.47 -3.92
C ALA A 186 4.56 18.77 -5.31
N ALA A 187 5.57 19.65 -5.42
CA ALA A 187 6.23 19.95 -6.70
C ALA A 187 7.00 18.74 -7.25
N ILE A 188 7.73 18.02 -6.40
CA ILE A 188 8.42 16.79 -6.77
C ILE A 188 7.41 15.74 -7.28
N ILE A 189 6.32 15.52 -6.54
CA ILE A 189 5.30 14.55 -6.91
C ILE A 189 4.63 14.93 -8.23
N ARG A 190 4.30 16.21 -8.45
CA ARG A 190 3.76 16.68 -9.73
C ARG A 190 4.72 16.39 -10.89
N GLY A 191 6.03 16.65 -10.72
CA GLY A 191 7.03 16.30 -11.73
C GLY A 191 7.07 14.81 -12.04
N LEU A 192 6.94 13.95 -11.03
CA LEU A 192 6.86 12.50 -11.24
C LEU A 192 5.56 12.07 -11.95
N LEU A 193 4.47 12.82 -11.77
CA LEU A 193 3.18 12.55 -12.42
C LEU A 193 3.11 13.03 -13.89
N GLU A 194 4.09 13.79 -14.38
CA GLU A 194 4.16 14.19 -15.79
C GLU A 194 4.33 13.00 -16.76
N VAL A 195 4.83 11.85 -16.25
CA VAL A 195 4.95 10.63 -17.05
C VAL A 195 3.59 9.97 -17.36
N VAL A 196 2.50 10.42 -16.70
CA VAL A 196 1.16 9.90 -16.93
C VAL A 196 0.60 10.50 -18.22
N PRO A 197 0.32 9.70 -19.26
CA PRO A 197 -0.21 10.19 -20.52
C PRO A 197 -1.60 10.83 -20.36
N ASP A 198 -1.91 11.86 -21.15
CA ASP A 198 -3.21 12.55 -21.06
C ASP A 198 -4.38 11.64 -21.48
N GLU A 199 -4.16 10.65 -22.36
CA GLU A 199 -5.15 9.64 -22.68
C GLU A 199 -5.51 8.78 -21.47
N VAL A 200 -4.56 8.49 -20.57
CA VAL A 200 -4.81 7.75 -19.32
C VAL A 200 -5.65 8.59 -18.38
N VAL A 201 -5.32 9.89 -18.25
CA VAL A 201 -6.12 10.82 -17.44
C VAL A 201 -7.56 10.91 -17.97
N THR A 202 -7.72 11.08 -19.28
CA THR A 202 -9.05 11.22 -19.92
C THR A 202 -9.88 9.92 -19.83
N ALA A 203 -9.24 8.75 -19.88
CA ALA A 203 -9.91 7.47 -19.74
C ALA A 203 -10.34 7.16 -18.30
N THR A 204 -9.77 7.85 -17.31
CA THR A 204 -10.07 7.64 -15.90
C THR A 204 -11.42 8.27 -15.54
N ARG A 205 -12.31 7.47 -14.95
CA ARG A 205 -13.67 7.90 -14.54
C ARG A 205 -13.83 7.98 -13.02
N ARG A 206 -13.06 7.18 -12.28
CA ARG A 206 -13.09 7.10 -10.82
C ARG A 206 -11.77 6.58 -10.28
N ALA A 207 -11.49 6.83 -9.00
CA ALA A 207 -10.36 6.22 -8.30
C ALA A 207 -10.80 5.29 -7.18
N ILE A 208 -10.01 4.24 -6.97
CA ILE A 208 -9.99 3.43 -5.77
C ILE A 208 -8.62 3.61 -5.13
N ALA A 209 -8.60 4.12 -3.91
CA ALA A 209 -7.38 4.30 -3.14
C ALA A 209 -7.24 3.15 -2.13
N VAL A 210 -6.04 2.57 -2.09
CA VAL A 210 -5.72 1.44 -1.21
C VAL A 210 -4.53 1.75 -0.31
N ALA A 211 -4.14 0.77 0.47
CA ALA A 211 -3.06 0.81 1.43
C ALA A 211 -3.24 1.83 2.57
N GLY A 212 -2.18 1.96 3.36
CA GLY A 212 -2.26 2.58 4.67
C GLY A 212 -2.60 4.07 4.68
N THR A 213 -2.28 4.83 3.64
CA THR A 213 -2.62 6.26 3.56
C THR A 213 -4.13 6.45 3.42
N ALA A 214 -4.74 5.76 2.47
CA ALA A 214 -6.18 5.87 2.20
C ALA A 214 -7.02 5.34 3.37
N THR A 215 -6.68 4.15 3.90
CA THR A 215 -7.40 3.54 5.03
C THR A 215 -7.26 4.35 6.31
N THR A 216 -6.09 4.98 6.55
CA THR A 216 -5.89 5.88 7.70
C THR A 216 -6.74 7.15 7.57
N LEU A 217 -6.83 7.76 6.37
CA LEU A 217 -7.68 8.93 6.15
C LEU A 217 -9.14 8.59 6.47
N ALA A 218 -9.67 7.50 5.93
CA ALA A 218 -11.03 7.04 6.21
C ALA A 218 -11.23 6.72 7.70
N ALA A 219 -10.25 6.08 8.36
CA ALA A 219 -10.32 5.79 9.79
C ALA A 219 -10.35 7.07 10.66
N ILE A 220 -9.59 8.11 10.30
CA ILE A 220 -9.62 9.42 10.96
C ILE A 220 -10.99 10.09 10.80
N GLN A 221 -11.59 10.04 9.60
CA GLN A 221 -12.93 10.57 9.35
C GLN A 221 -14.00 9.83 10.16
N HIS A 222 -13.85 8.53 10.29
CA HIS A 222 -14.76 7.69 11.10
C HIS A 222 -14.55 7.85 12.62
N GLY A 223 -13.39 8.41 13.06
CA GLY A 223 -13.02 8.57 14.47
C GLY A 223 -12.40 7.32 15.09
N GLY A 224 -12.04 6.32 14.29
CA GLY A 224 -11.39 5.06 14.68
C GLY A 224 -11.31 4.10 13.49
N TYR A 225 -10.43 3.10 13.57
CA TYR A 225 -10.35 2.09 12.53
C TYR A 225 -11.44 1.02 12.71
N ASP A 226 -12.26 0.90 11.70
CA ASP A 226 -13.23 -0.19 11.51
C ASP A 226 -13.18 -0.60 10.03
N ALA A 227 -12.88 -1.87 9.76
CA ALA A 227 -12.66 -2.35 8.40
C ALA A 227 -13.92 -2.26 7.51
N GLU A 228 -15.12 -2.45 8.09
CA GLU A 228 -16.39 -2.35 7.35
C GLU A 228 -16.73 -0.89 7.03
N ALA A 229 -16.46 0.03 7.95
CA ALA A 229 -16.65 1.46 7.75
C ALA A 229 -15.61 2.07 6.79
N VAL A 230 -14.37 1.56 6.81
CA VAL A 230 -13.28 2.02 5.94
C VAL A 230 -13.45 1.51 4.52
N HIS A 231 -13.84 0.24 4.33
CA HIS A 231 -14.06 -0.31 3.00
C HIS A 231 -15.29 0.33 2.33
N GLY A 232 -15.09 0.93 1.16
CA GLY A 232 -16.13 1.66 0.44
C GLY A 232 -16.32 3.11 0.90
N ALA A 233 -15.60 3.57 1.92
CA ALA A 233 -15.62 4.98 2.32
C ALA A 233 -15.18 5.89 1.16
N ARG A 234 -15.77 7.08 1.08
CA ARG A 234 -15.39 8.12 0.14
C ARG A 234 -14.49 9.12 0.81
N ILE A 235 -13.37 9.41 0.19
CA ILE A 235 -12.42 10.43 0.61
C ILE A 235 -12.34 11.49 -0.48
N THR A 236 -12.72 12.71 -0.17
CA THR A 236 -12.65 13.81 -1.13
C THR A 236 -11.26 14.41 -1.19
N ARG A 237 -10.95 15.04 -2.33
CA ARG A 237 -9.73 15.80 -2.49
C ARG A 237 -9.62 16.96 -1.50
N GLU A 238 -10.73 17.61 -1.19
CA GLU A 238 -10.79 18.71 -0.21
C GLU A 238 -10.47 18.21 1.19
N GLU A 239 -11.09 17.12 1.64
CA GLU A 239 -10.82 16.49 2.95
C GLU A 239 -9.37 16.00 3.06
N THR A 240 -8.83 15.43 1.96
CA THR A 240 -7.42 15.02 1.91
C THR A 240 -6.49 16.19 2.16
N ARG A 241 -6.72 17.34 1.50
CA ARG A 241 -5.93 18.55 1.70
C ARG A 241 -6.13 19.19 3.09
N ALA A 242 -7.37 19.23 3.57
CA ALA A 242 -7.66 19.76 4.91
C ALA A 242 -6.95 18.92 6.00
N LEU A 243 -6.95 17.60 5.86
CA LEU A 243 -6.25 16.70 6.77
C LEU A 243 -4.72 16.84 6.65
N GLU A 244 -4.19 16.95 5.42
CA GLU A 244 -2.78 17.23 5.16
C GLU A 244 -2.31 18.45 5.96
N HIS A 245 -2.96 19.60 5.76
CA HIS A 245 -2.60 20.84 6.45
C HIS A 245 -2.74 20.75 7.97
N ARG A 246 -3.80 20.09 8.44
CA ARG A 246 -4.02 19.89 9.87
C ARG A 246 -2.90 19.07 10.50
N LEU A 247 -2.58 17.93 9.90
CA LEU A 247 -1.55 17.03 10.46
C LEU A 247 -0.13 17.60 10.28
N ALA A 248 0.14 18.35 9.21
CA ALA A 248 1.41 19.00 9.00
C ALA A 248 1.74 20.03 10.09
N ALA A 249 0.72 20.76 10.59
CA ALA A 249 0.88 21.75 11.65
C ALA A 249 1.05 21.14 13.06
N MET A 250 0.84 19.84 13.22
CA MET A 250 0.96 19.13 14.51
C MET A 250 2.38 18.61 14.69
N THR A 251 2.86 18.58 15.94
CA THR A 251 4.04 17.81 16.32
C THR A 251 3.82 16.31 16.12
N LEU A 252 4.89 15.52 16.04
CA LEU A 252 4.79 14.07 15.94
C LEU A 252 4.00 13.47 17.12
N GLU A 253 4.22 13.97 18.33
CA GLU A 253 3.52 13.50 19.54
C GLU A 253 2.02 13.79 19.46
N GLU A 254 1.63 14.98 19.01
CA GLU A 254 0.21 15.31 18.80
C GLU A 254 -0.42 14.43 17.74
N ARG A 255 0.27 14.19 16.61
CA ARG A 255 -0.21 13.29 15.56
C ARG A 255 -0.46 11.87 16.06
N ARG A 256 0.39 11.35 16.96
CA ARG A 256 0.22 10.02 17.58
C ARG A 256 -1.06 9.86 18.39
N THR A 257 -1.67 10.97 18.81
CA THR A 257 -2.92 10.95 19.60
C THR A 257 -4.19 11.12 18.76
N VAL A 258 -4.05 11.29 17.44
CA VAL A 258 -5.22 11.50 16.55
C VAL A 258 -6.03 10.19 16.44
N PRO A 259 -7.33 10.21 16.82
CA PRO A 259 -8.18 9.03 16.68
C PRO A 259 -8.23 8.53 15.22
N GLY A 260 -8.08 7.23 15.02
CA GLY A 260 -8.04 6.61 13.69
C GLY A 260 -6.67 6.63 13.01
N LEU A 261 -5.70 7.38 13.53
CA LEU A 261 -4.31 7.33 13.07
C LEU A 261 -3.52 6.33 13.92
N GLU A 262 -3.05 5.25 13.31
CA GLU A 262 -2.11 4.32 13.95
C GLU A 262 -0.83 5.08 14.37
N PRO A 263 -0.45 5.10 15.66
CA PRO A 263 0.69 5.90 16.15
C PRO A 263 2.01 5.65 15.39
N ALA A 264 2.22 4.41 14.92
CA ALA A 264 3.41 4.05 14.15
C ALA A 264 3.41 4.61 12.72
N ARG A 265 2.26 5.07 12.20
CA ARG A 265 2.11 5.76 10.91
C ARG A 265 2.22 7.28 11.00
N ALA A 266 2.13 7.84 12.22
CA ALA A 266 2.16 9.28 12.44
C ALA A 266 3.37 9.99 11.79
N PRO A 267 4.58 9.40 11.75
CA PRO A 267 5.73 10.03 11.08
C PRO A 267 5.54 10.25 9.58
N VAL A 268 4.83 9.36 8.90
CA VAL A 268 4.82 9.30 7.42
C VAL A 268 3.47 9.70 6.78
N ILE A 269 2.43 9.91 7.58
CA ILE A 269 1.07 10.13 7.07
C ILE A 269 0.96 11.43 6.25
N VAL A 270 1.64 12.51 6.65
CA VAL A 270 1.59 13.79 5.93
C VAL A 270 2.07 13.62 4.49
N ALA A 271 3.21 12.97 4.29
CA ALA A 271 3.73 12.68 2.95
C ALA A 271 2.74 11.83 2.12
N GLY A 272 2.12 10.83 2.74
CA GLY A 272 1.10 10.02 2.08
C GLY A 272 -0.09 10.85 1.58
N LEU A 273 -0.57 11.81 2.38
CA LEU A 273 -1.67 12.71 2.01
C LEU A 273 -1.27 13.64 0.86
N VAL A 274 -0.02 14.20 0.86
CA VAL A 274 0.48 15.01 -0.24
C VAL A 274 0.53 14.20 -1.54
N VAL A 275 0.97 12.94 -1.49
CA VAL A 275 0.98 12.05 -2.66
C VAL A 275 -0.42 11.81 -3.17
N LEU A 276 -1.35 11.37 -2.31
CA LEU A 276 -2.72 11.07 -2.68
C LEU A 276 -3.44 12.29 -3.26
N GLY A 277 -3.33 13.45 -2.59
CA GLY A 277 -3.90 14.71 -3.06
C GLY A 277 -3.36 15.13 -4.43
N SER A 278 -2.05 14.97 -4.67
CA SER A 278 -1.41 15.27 -5.95
C SER A 278 -1.87 14.35 -7.08
N VAL A 279 -2.13 13.08 -6.78
CA VAL A 279 -2.71 12.13 -7.75
C VAL A 279 -4.13 12.54 -8.10
N LEU A 280 -4.98 12.83 -7.10
CA LEU A 280 -6.36 13.28 -7.36
C LEU A 280 -6.38 14.57 -8.21
N ASP A 281 -5.46 15.49 -7.98
CA ASP A 281 -5.31 16.70 -8.80
C ASP A 281 -4.92 16.40 -10.25
N ARG A 282 -3.91 15.54 -10.48
CA ARG A 282 -3.43 15.20 -11.84
C ARG A 282 -4.53 14.57 -12.68
N PHE A 283 -5.38 13.75 -12.05
CA PHE A 283 -6.48 13.09 -12.72
C PHE A 283 -7.79 13.88 -12.71
N GLY A 284 -7.82 15.06 -12.10
CA GLY A 284 -9.02 15.91 -12.01
C GLY A 284 -10.17 15.26 -11.22
N LEU A 285 -9.85 14.33 -10.32
CA LEU A 285 -10.84 13.59 -9.55
C LEU A 285 -11.23 14.34 -8.27
N ALA A 286 -12.52 14.42 -8.00
CA ALA A 286 -13.03 15.06 -6.79
C ALA A 286 -12.90 14.17 -5.55
N GLU A 287 -12.91 12.86 -5.74
CA GLU A 287 -12.89 11.87 -4.67
C GLU A 287 -12.24 10.55 -5.11
N ALA A 288 -11.90 9.71 -4.14
CA ALA A 288 -11.60 8.30 -4.33
C ALA A 288 -12.42 7.45 -3.37
N ILE A 289 -12.67 6.18 -3.75
CA ILE A 289 -13.27 5.16 -2.88
C ILE A 289 -12.14 4.39 -2.21
N VAL A 290 -12.20 4.21 -0.89
CA VAL A 290 -11.21 3.43 -0.16
C VAL A 290 -11.51 1.94 -0.26
N SER A 291 -10.49 1.12 -0.50
CA SER A 291 -10.63 -0.32 -0.48
C SER A 291 -9.66 -0.95 0.52
N GLU A 292 -10.19 -1.88 1.32
CA GLU A 292 -9.39 -2.80 2.15
C GLU A 292 -8.82 -3.96 1.32
N ARG A 293 -9.34 -4.17 0.09
CA ARG A 293 -8.78 -5.14 -0.85
C ARG A 293 -7.63 -4.49 -1.60
N ASP A 294 -6.48 -5.13 -1.54
CA ASP A 294 -5.22 -4.58 -2.03
C ASP A 294 -4.26 -5.70 -2.50
N ILE A 295 -2.96 -5.42 -2.50
CA ILE A 295 -1.90 -6.35 -2.90
C ILE A 295 -1.93 -7.67 -2.13
N LEU A 296 -2.40 -7.69 -0.86
CA LEU A 296 -2.52 -8.95 -0.09
C LEU A 296 -3.53 -9.91 -0.71
N HIS A 297 -4.66 -9.39 -1.19
CA HIS A 297 -5.65 -10.20 -1.90
C HIS A 297 -5.09 -10.70 -3.23
N GLY A 298 -4.37 -9.85 -3.97
CA GLY A 298 -3.66 -10.26 -5.18
C GLY A 298 -2.60 -11.32 -4.90
N ALA A 299 -1.83 -11.17 -3.83
CA ALA A 299 -0.84 -12.17 -3.41
C ALA A 299 -1.49 -13.50 -2.99
N ALA A 300 -2.68 -13.47 -2.39
CA ALA A 300 -3.45 -14.68 -2.10
C ALA A 300 -3.90 -15.39 -3.39
N LEU A 301 -4.37 -14.64 -4.40
CA LEU A 301 -4.67 -15.20 -5.72
C LEU A 301 -3.43 -15.81 -6.38
N LEU A 302 -2.28 -15.13 -6.34
CA LEU A 302 -1.00 -15.66 -6.84
C LEU A 302 -0.59 -16.95 -6.11
N ALA A 303 -0.70 -16.99 -4.79
CA ALA A 303 -0.39 -18.19 -3.99
C ALA A 303 -1.28 -19.37 -4.34
N ALA A 304 -2.55 -19.12 -4.66
CA ALA A 304 -3.49 -20.16 -5.11
C ALA A 304 -3.26 -20.62 -6.55
N GLY A 305 -2.43 -19.92 -7.33
CA GLY A 305 -2.22 -20.22 -8.76
C GLY A 305 -3.35 -19.72 -9.65
N SER A 306 -4.12 -18.73 -9.20
CA SER A 306 -5.28 -18.14 -9.91
C SER A 306 -4.95 -16.75 -10.49
N GLY A 307 -3.67 -16.33 -10.46
CA GLY A 307 -3.19 -15.03 -10.94
C GLY A 307 -2.53 -15.08 -12.30
#